data_b1ddf6994f62d78a89501ca1fa411b1e
#
_entry.id   b1ddf6994f62d78a89501ca1fa411b1e
#
_cell.length_a   1.000
_cell.length_b   1.000
_cell.length_c   1.000
_cell.angle_alpha   90.00
_cell.angle_beta   90.00
_cell.angle_gamma   90.00
#
_symmetry.space_group_name_H-M   'P 1'
#
loop_
_entity.id
_entity.type
_entity.pdbx_description
1 polymer ?
#
loop_
_entity_poly.entity_id
_entity_poly.type
_entity_poly.pdbx_seq_one_letter_code
_entity_poly.pdbx_strand_id
1 'polypeptide(L)'
;MLWPKLIWNPWLEKQIQSLCENQWLVWSGCGASGKTYAAALYSMIYFLAAPLHTSIILTSTTAKMIRKRAWPVIQELHRTCKGGYPAHMVDSKTTLQAVRGDDKHAIFAIPVLDGATSKAVANIQGIRSARTMVIVDEATDTPEAAFEACSNLQKGTSEFKLLAIGNPHSKFDQHGRFATPKNGWGSVSIEDEEWETERGMCVRFDGMKSPNMLAGKTKYDFLINEDQVRQAQKYDGEDSPKFWKYTRGMWAPEGVCKTVLSESLVEKYRAMQSAPFVRSSKMIAGLDPAFGGGDRCVIQLGRYGDFENGKLGIVLDFNRIIDIDAQSSDPVHFQIADQVRRICEENKVKPENLAIDATGEGGGLCDILAKTWSPAIQRVEFGGRASERPVSPEDYRKSCDVYANKVTELWFSVRQWVINEQLRGMPADVVVEFCSRMFDDAKRMTIIERKVDMKARTGKSPDLADAVALVVEMARRLGGYATATANKRGESSWDKLVLQYNSIYDN
;
A
#
# COMPACT_ATOMS: atom_id res chain seq x y z
N MET A 1 -32.82 -19.22 19.34
CA MET A 1 -31.66 -18.39 19.04
C MET A 1 -30.43 -19.03 19.69
N LEU A 2 -29.38 -19.33 18.92
CA LEU A 2 -28.17 -20.00 19.42
C LEU A 2 -27.37 -19.12 20.38
N TRP A 3 -27.39 -17.81 20.16
CA TRP A 3 -26.70 -16.82 21.00
C TRP A 3 -27.70 -15.83 21.58
N PRO A 4 -28.20 -16.07 22.79
CA PRO A 4 -29.26 -15.24 23.40
C PRO A 4 -28.85 -13.78 23.67
N LYS A 5 -27.54 -13.53 23.81
CA LYS A 5 -27.02 -12.18 24.06
C LYS A 5 -26.62 -11.42 22.76
N LEU A 6 -26.90 -12.01 21.60
CA LEU A 6 -26.60 -11.35 20.30
C LEU A 6 -27.51 -10.11 20.15
N ILE A 7 -26.87 -8.97 19.97
CA ILE A 7 -27.57 -7.70 19.69
C ILE A 7 -27.65 -7.54 18.16
N TRP A 8 -28.84 -7.87 17.64
CA TRP A 8 -29.15 -7.72 16.24
C TRP A 8 -29.29 -6.22 15.88
N ASN A 9 -28.72 -5.81 14.78
CA ASN A 9 -28.79 -4.45 14.28
C ASN A 9 -28.78 -4.44 12.73
N PRO A 10 -29.22 -3.33 12.07
CA PRO A 10 -29.35 -3.28 10.61
C PRO A 10 -28.05 -3.55 9.85
N TRP A 11 -26.89 -3.13 10.38
CA TRP A 11 -25.62 -3.44 9.74
C TRP A 11 -25.21 -4.90 9.85
N LEU A 12 -25.44 -5.52 11.01
CA LEU A 12 -25.21 -6.95 11.18
C LEU A 12 -26.10 -7.77 10.23
N GLU A 13 -27.37 -7.38 10.07
CA GLU A 13 -28.30 -8.00 9.12
C GLU A 13 -27.77 -7.90 7.69
N LYS A 14 -27.41 -6.69 7.24
CA LYS A 14 -26.83 -6.45 5.92
C LYS A 14 -25.54 -7.24 5.69
N GLN A 15 -24.67 -7.33 6.70
CA GLN A 15 -23.42 -8.10 6.65
C GLN A 15 -23.69 -9.59 6.48
N ILE A 16 -24.59 -10.18 7.29
CA ILE A 16 -24.95 -11.60 7.19
C ILE A 16 -25.63 -11.91 5.86
N GLN A 17 -26.59 -11.07 5.44
CA GLN A 17 -27.29 -11.24 4.17
C GLN A 17 -26.32 -11.21 2.99
N SER A 18 -25.41 -10.23 2.93
CA SER A 18 -24.42 -10.13 1.85
C SER A 18 -23.52 -11.36 1.76
N LEU A 19 -23.16 -12.00 2.90
CA LEU A 19 -22.42 -13.26 2.92
C LEU A 19 -23.23 -14.46 2.46
N CYS A 20 -24.55 -14.47 2.72
CA CYS A 20 -25.43 -15.53 2.22
C CYS A 20 -25.53 -15.48 0.68
N GLU A 21 -25.67 -14.29 0.12
CA GLU A 21 -25.99 -14.06 -1.29
C GLU A 21 -24.76 -14.10 -2.21
N ASN A 22 -23.55 -13.80 -1.68
CA ASN A 22 -22.37 -13.65 -2.50
C ASN A 22 -21.30 -14.71 -2.20
N GLN A 23 -20.62 -15.16 -3.28
CA GLN A 23 -19.45 -16.03 -3.20
C GLN A 23 -18.17 -15.23 -2.98
N TRP A 24 -18.06 -14.08 -3.63
CA TRP A 24 -16.95 -13.14 -3.54
C TRP A 24 -17.47 -11.81 -3.03
N LEU A 25 -16.95 -11.38 -1.90
CA LEU A 25 -17.49 -10.22 -1.20
C LEU A 25 -16.37 -9.34 -0.65
N VAL A 26 -16.55 -8.05 -0.78
CA VAL A 26 -15.72 -7.04 -0.13
C VAL A 26 -16.58 -6.26 0.85
N TRP A 27 -16.10 -6.12 2.08
CA TRP A 27 -16.65 -5.14 3.01
C TRP A 27 -15.70 -3.96 3.16
N SER A 28 -16.10 -2.84 2.61
CA SER A 28 -15.49 -1.55 2.84
C SER A 28 -16.25 -0.79 3.91
N GLY A 29 -15.57 -0.21 4.90
CA GLY A 29 -16.36 0.49 5.91
C GLY A 29 -15.56 1.30 6.90
N CYS A 30 -16.28 2.17 7.61
CA CYS A 30 -15.74 2.99 8.69
C CYS A 30 -15.17 2.14 9.84
N GLY A 31 -14.47 2.81 10.77
CA GLY A 31 -14.17 2.23 12.08
C GLY A 31 -15.45 1.92 12.85
N ALA A 32 -15.41 0.96 13.76
CA ALA A 32 -16.55 0.54 14.57
C ALA A 32 -17.85 0.23 13.78
N SER A 33 -17.70 -0.44 12.62
CA SER A 33 -18.86 -0.91 11.81
C SER A 33 -19.24 -2.38 12.06
N GLY A 34 -18.56 -3.06 12.99
CA GLY A 34 -18.89 -4.43 13.36
C GLY A 34 -18.43 -5.51 12.39
N LYS A 35 -17.66 -5.19 11.34
CA LYS A 35 -17.24 -6.11 10.27
C LYS A 35 -16.60 -7.40 10.78
N THR A 36 -15.57 -7.28 11.62
CA THR A 36 -14.85 -8.45 12.17
C THR A 36 -15.75 -9.32 13.05
N TYR A 37 -16.65 -8.71 13.83
CA TYR A 37 -17.62 -9.44 14.63
C TYR A 37 -18.61 -10.23 13.76
N ALA A 38 -19.17 -9.60 12.74
CA ALA A 38 -20.10 -10.24 11.81
C ALA A 38 -19.45 -11.37 11.02
N ALA A 39 -18.20 -11.18 10.58
CA ALA A 39 -17.44 -12.23 9.90
C ALA A 39 -17.19 -13.44 10.81
N ALA A 40 -16.81 -13.21 12.07
CA ALA A 40 -16.64 -14.27 13.07
C ALA A 40 -17.98 -15.00 13.36
N LEU A 41 -19.07 -14.26 13.54
CA LEU A 41 -20.38 -14.84 13.75
C LEU A 41 -20.83 -15.70 12.55
N TYR A 42 -20.67 -15.17 11.34
CA TYR A 42 -21.01 -15.93 10.13
C TYR A 42 -20.14 -17.19 9.99
N SER A 43 -18.85 -17.09 10.32
CA SER A 43 -17.96 -18.27 10.33
C SER A 43 -18.51 -19.39 11.24
N MET A 44 -18.94 -19.03 12.43
CA MET A 44 -19.54 -20.00 13.37
C MET A 44 -20.82 -20.61 12.80
N ILE A 45 -21.71 -19.82 12.21
CA ILE A 45 -22.95 -20.30 11.59
C ILE A 45 -22.65 -21.21 10.39
N TYR A 46 -21.75 -20.75 9.50
CA TYR A 46 -21.37 -21.48 8.28
C TYR A 46 -20.68 -22.82 8.58
N PHE A 47 -19.82 -22.83 9.60
CA PHE A 47 -19.16 -24.05 10.07
C PHE A 47 -20.15 -25.03 10.69
N LEU A 48 -21.09 -24.54 11.52
CA LEU A 48 -22.10 -25.36 12.18
C LEU A 48 -23.03 -26.10 11.19
N ALA A 49 -23.26 -25.51 10.01
CA ALA A 49 -24.13 -26.11 9.00
C ALA A 49 -23.59 -27.45 8.44
N ALA A 50 -22.25 -27.64 8.37
CA ALA A 50 -21.62 -28.87 7.89
C ALA A 50 -20.18 -29.01 8.42
N PRO A 51 -19.97 -29.24 9.73
CA PRO A 51 -18.64 -29.17 10.34
C PRO A 51 -17.61 -30.12 9.72
N LEU A 52 -18.03 -31.35 9.39
CA LEU A 52 -17.17 -32.39 8.81
C LEU A 52 -16.80 -32.20 7.32
N HIS A 53 -17.30 -31.15 6.71
CA HIS A 53 -17.06 -30.83 5.30
C HIS A 53 -16.55 -29.40 5.08
N THR A 54 -16.33 -28.64 6.16
CA THR A 54 -16.06 -27.20 6.10
C THR A 54 -14.68 -26.87 6.66
N SER A 55 -13.92 -26.09 5.91
CA SER A 55 -12.70 -25.41 6.36
C SER A 55 -12.91 -23.90 6.24
N ILE A 56 -12.60 -23.16 7.30
CA ILE A 56 -12.64 -21.69 7.31
C ILE A 56 -11.27 -21.15 7.66
N ILE A 57 -10.74 -20.27 6.84
CA ILE A 57 -9.48 -19.60 7.07
C ILE A 57 -9.76 -18.14 7.45
N LEU A 58 -9.45 -17.79 8.69
CA LEU A 58 -9.42 -16.40 9.14
C LEU A 58 -7.98 -15.91 9.03
N THR A 59 -7.70 -14.99 8.15
CA THR A 59 -6.37 -14.44 8.01
C THR A 59 -6.35 -12.94 8.29
N SER A 60 -5.24 -12.46 8.84
CA SER A 60 -4.93 -11.05 9.05
C SER A 60 -3.42 -10.88 9.02
N THR A 61 -2.94 -9.65 9.10
CA THR A 61 -1.51 -9.32 8.97
C THR A 61 -0.64 -10.07 9.97
N THR A 62 -0.99 -10.06 11.26
CA THR A 62 -0.16 -10.67 12.32
C THR A 62 -1.00 -11.54 13.27
N ALA A 63 -0.35 -12.53 13.91
CA ALA A 63 -0.95 -13.37 14.94
C ALA A 63 -1.50 -12.52 16.11
N LYS A 64 -0.80 -11.43 16.45
CA LYS A 64 -1.24 -10.49 17.49
C LYS A 64 -2.58 -9.82 17.13
N MET A 65 -2.78 -9.45 15.85
CA MET A 65 -4.04 -8.85 15.40
C MET A 65 -5.18 -9.85 15.44
N ILE A 66 -4.97 -11.07 14.96
CA ILE A 66 -5.96 -12.15 15.02
C ILE A 66 -6.38 -12.41 16.47
N ARG A 67 -5.42 -12.60 17.37
CA ARG A 67 -5.67 -12.88 18.81
C ARG A 67 -6.37 -11.73 19.55
N LYS A 68 -6.25 -10.50 19.06
CA LYS A 68 -6.90 -9.35 19.69
C LYS A 68 -8.28 -9.02 19.12
N ARG A 69 -8.59 -9.39 17.89
CA ARG A 69 -9.81 -8.96 17.19
C ARG A 69 -10.77 -10.11 16.90
N ALA A 70 -10.41 -11.00 15.99
CA ALA A 70 -11.32 -12.04 15.51
C ALA A 70 -11.41 -13.24 16.45
N TRP A 71 -10.28 -13.71 16.98
CA TRP A 71 -10.25 -14.93 17.80
C TRP A 71 -11.02 -14.82 19.12
N PRO A 72 -10.95 -13.72 19.89
CA PRO A 72 -11.78 -13.56 21.10
C PRO A 72 -13.28 -13.62 20.83
N VAL A 73 -13.71 -13.16 19.66
CA VAL A 73 -15.13 -13.26 19.26
C VAL A 73 -15.53 -14.72 19.01
N ILE A 74 -14.68 -15.49 18.31
CA ILE A 74 -14.88 -16.94 18.11
C ILE A 74 -14.95 -17.67 19.46
N GLN A 75 -14.03 -17.38 20.38
CA GLN A 75 -14.02 -17.97 21.73
C GLN A 75 -15.29 -17.62 22.51
N GLU A 76 -15.75 -16.38 22.46
CA GLU A 76 -16.97 -15.94 23.12
C GLU A 76 -18.20 -16.62 22.53
N LEU A 77 -18.33 -16.66 21.21
CA LEU A 77 -19.43 -17.32 20.52
C LEU A 77 -19.44 -18.82 20.81
N HIS A 78 -18.26 -19.47 20.83
CA HIS A 78 -18.14 -20.88 21.21
C HIS A 78 -18.66 -21.13 22.64
N ARG A 79 -18.21 -20.30 23.61
CA ARG A 79 -18.56 -20.44 25.03
C ARG A 79 -20.03 -20.13 25.34
N THR A 80 -20.59 -19.15 24.62
CA THR A 80 -21.96 -18.63 24.90
C THR A 80 -23.06 -19.27 24.06
N CYS A 81 -22.72 -20.23 23.20
CA CYS A 81 -23.70 -20.97 22.40
C CYS A 81 -24.64 -21.79 23.28
N LYS A 82 -25.92 -21.56 23.15
CA LYS A 82 -26.95 -22.28 23.89
C LYS A 82 -26.97 -23.78 23.50
N GLY A 83 -26.81 -24.66 24.47
CA GLY A 83 -26.71 -26.11 24.23
C GLY A 83 -25.28 -26.60 23.94
N GLY A 84 -24.30 -25.69 23.97
CA GLY A 84 -22.90 -25.99 23.61
C GLY A 84 -22.67 -25.94 22.11
N TYR A 85 -21.49 -25.42 21.69
CA TYR A 85 -21.09 -25.43 20.29
C TYR A 85 -20.40 -26.76 19.95
N PRO A 86 -20.85 -27.51 18.94
CA PRO A 86 -20.36 -28.87 18.68
C PRO A 86 -19.00 -28.87 17.92
N ALA A 87 -17.98 -28.29 18.52
CA ALA A 87 -16.62 -28.26 17.98
C ALA A 87 -15.60 -28.14 19.11
N HIS A 88 -14.37 -28.56 18.87
CA HIS A 88 -13.29 -28.60 19.84
C HIS A 88 -12.34 -27.41 19.68
N MET A 89 -12.25 -26.54 20.71
CA MET A 89 -11.37 -25.39 20.75
C MET A 89 -9.94 -25.80 21.11
N VAL A 90 -8.96 -25.38 20.27
CA VAL A 90 -7.52 -25.56 20.53
C VAL A 90 -6.85 -24.17 20.54
N ASP A 91 -6.91 -23.51 21.70
CA ASP A 91 -6.46 -22.12 21.85
C ASP A 91 -4.98 -21.90 21.53
N SER A 92 -4.11 -22.86 21.85
CA SER A 92 -2.68 -22.76 21.56
C SER A 92 -2.39 -22.67 20.05
N LYS A 93 -3.26 -23.29 19.24
CA LYS A 93 -3.17 -23.27 17.77
C LYS A 93 -4.09 -22.23 17.11
N THR A 94 -4.91 -21.49 17.88
CA THR A 94 -5.98 -20.63 17.36
C THR A 94 -6.84 -21.36 16.30
N THR A 95 -7.33 -22.54 16.68
CA THR A 95 -8.09 -23.44 15.79
C THR A 95 -9.34 -23.97 16.52
N LEU A 96 -10.46 -24.04 15.80
CA LEU A 96 -11.70 -24.66 16.27
C LEU A 96 -12.00 -25.86 15.36
N GLN A 97 -11.80 -27.07 15.85
CA GLN A 97 -11.86 -28.33 15.10
C GLN A 97 -13.26 -28.97 15.16
N ALA A 98 -13.73 -29.54 14.04
CA ALA A 98 -14.97 -30.30 14.00
C ALA A 98 -14.93 -31.51 14.94
N VAL A 99 -13.83 -32.25 14.91
CA VAL A 99 -13.51 -33.37 15.80
C VAL A 99 -12.09 -33.17 16.33
N ARG A 100 -11.85 -33.54 17.57
CA ARG A 100 -10.53 -33.44 18.19
C ARG A 100 -9.45 -34.14 17.36
N GLY A 101 -8.44 -33.40 16.94
CA GLY A 101 -7.33 -33.91 16.12
C GLY A 101 -7.61 -33.85 14.62
N ASP A 102 -8.75 -33.34 14.19
CA ASP A 102 -9.02 -33.07 12.77
C ASP A 102 -8.40 -31.74 12.35
N ASP A 103 -7.23 -31.79 11.72
CA ASP A 103 -6.54 -30.63 11.19
C ASP A 103 -7.01 -30.26 9.76
N LYS A 104 -8.09 -30.87 9.26
CA LYS A 104 -8.66 -30.56 7.95
C LYS A 104 -9.96 -29.75 8.05
N HIS A 105 -10.91 -30.21 8.88
CA HIS A 105 -12.21 -29.55 9.01
C HIS A 105 -12.24 -28.71 10.28
N ALA A 106 -11.90 -27.43 10.10
CA ALA A 106 -11.77 -26.50 11.23
C ALA A 106 -11.90 -25.04 10.81
N ILE A 107 -12.05 -24.14 11.80
CA ILE A 107 -11.80 -22.72 11.63
C ILE A 107 -10.35 -22.47 12.04
N PHE A 108 -9.52 -21.98 11.10
CA PHE A 108 -8.10 -21.71 11.30
C PHE A 108 -7.84 -20.21 11.32
N ALA A 109 -7.02 -19.75 12.23
CA ALA A 109 -6.55 -18.37 12.26
C ALA A 109 -5.07 -18.31 11.86
N ILE A 110 -4.78 -17.84 10.64
CA ILE A 110 -3.46 -17.88 10.00
C ILE A 110 -2.96 -16.46 9.72
N PRO A 111 -1.85 -15.99 10.35
CA PRO A 111 -1.25 -14.70 10.03
C PRO A 111 -0.49 -14.76 8.70
N VAL A 112 -0.46 -13.63 7.95
CA VAL A 112 0.21 -13.56 6.63
C VAL A 112 1.54 -12.81 6.63
N LEU A 113 1.84 -12.02 7.67
CA LEU A 113 3.10 -11.25 7.80
C LEU A 113 4.05 -11.80 8.87
N ASP A 114 3.60 -12.71 9.74
CA ASP A 114 4.45 -13.29 10.77
C ASP A 114 5.39 -14.33 10.13
N GLY A 115 6.61 -13.93 9.88
CA GLY A 115 7.61 -14.73 9.17
C GLY A 115 7.61 -14.52 7.65
N ALA A 116 8.22 -15.44 6.92
CA ALA A 116 8.25 -15.35 5.46
C ALA A 116 6.85 -15.54 4.87
N THR A 117 6.40 -14.64 4.02
CA THR A 117 5.12 -14.74 3.28
C THR A 117 4.98 -16.08 2.57
N SER A 118 6.08 -16.66 2.08
CA SER A 118 6.11 -17.99 1.48
C SER A 118 5.62 -19.10 2.40
N LYS A 119 5.88 -19.01 3.71
CA LYS A 119 5.39 -19.98 4.70
C LYS A 119 3.88 -19.85 4.94
N ALA A 120 3.38 -18.60 5.01
CA ALA A 120 1.94 -18.35 5.12
C ALA A 120 1.19 -18.87 3.89
N VAL A 121 1.71 -18.61 2.69
CA VAL A 121 1.18 -19.13 1.42
C VAL A 121 1.11 -20.64 1.43
N ALA A 122 2.18 -21.34 1.84
CA ALA A 122 2.22 -22.80 1.91
C ALA A 122 1.18 -23.37 2.91
N ASN A 123 1.04 -22.73 4.07
CA ASN A 123 0.05 -23.13 5.08
C ASN A 123 -1.39 -22.98 4.57
N ILE A 124 -1.69 -21.87 3.87
CA ILE A 124 -3.01 -21.62 3.29
C ILE A 124 -3.31 -22.65 2.18
N GLN A 125 -2.37 -22.90 1.27
CA GLN A 125 -2.56 -23.80 0.13
C GLN A 125 -2.79 -25.26 0.54
N GLY A 126 -2.37 -25.67 1.74
CA GLY A 126 -2.59 -27.01 2.28
C GLY A 126 -4.01 -27.28 2.78
N ILE A 127 -4.82 -26.23 2.99
CA ILE A 127 -6.17 -26.37 3.57
C ILE A 127 -7.21 -26.44 2.46
N ARG A 128 -7.81 -27.62 2.28
CA ARG A 128 -8.89 -27.82 1.29
C ARG A 128 -9.95 -28.77 1.83
N SER A 129 -11.21 -28.38 1.65
CA SER A 129 -12.36 -29.23 1.94
C SER A 129 -13.47 -28.99 0.89
N ALA A 130 -14.55 -29.78 0.97
CA ALA A 130 -15.67 -29.58 0.05
C ALA A 130 -16.29 -28.19 0.15
N ARG A 131 -16.34 -27.63 1.38
CA ARG A 131 -16.79 -26.26 1.67
C ARG A 131 -15.63 -25.47 2.26
N THR A 132 -15.19 -24.44 1.57
CA THR A 132 -14.06 -23.60 2.01
C THR A 132 -14.49 -22.14 2.02
N MET A 133 -14.29 -21.48 3.16
CA MET A 133 -14.48 -20.05 3.30
C MET A 133 -13.17 -19.38 3.72
N VAL A 134 -12.83 -18.27 3.09
CA VAL A 134 -11.65 -17.45 3.44
C VAL A 134 -12.13 -16.08 3.85
N ILE A 135 -11.64 -15.59 4.97
CA ILE A 135 -11.85 -14.24 5.47
C ILE A 135 -10.49 -13.57 5.58
N VAL A 136 -10.29 -12.53 4.80
CA VAL A 136 -9.08 -11.69 4.81
C VAL A 136 -9.41 -10.41 5.56
N ASP A 137 -9.08 -10.38 6.86
CA ASP A 137 -9.21 -9.16 7.68
C ASP A 137 -7.96 -8.28 7.49
N GLU A 138 -8.13 -6.97 7.43
CA GLU A 138 -7.11 -5.99 7.03
C GLU A 138 -6.55 -6.26 5.62
N ALA A 139 -7.43 -6.48 4.65
CA ALA A 139 -7.06 -6.77 3.27
C ALA A 139 -6.21 -5.67 2.61
N THR A 140 -6.28 -4.43 3.10
CA THR A 140 -5.43 -3.30 2.70
C THR A 140 -3.94 -3.55 2.92
N ASP A 141 -3.60 -4.35 3.93
CA ASP A 141 -2.23 -4.62 4.35
C ASP A 141 -1.76 -6.05 4.02
N THR A 142 -2.62 -6.83 3.36
CA THR A 142 -2.33 -8.21 2.99
C THR A 142 -1.41 -8.24 1.76
N PRO A 143 -0.27 -8.99 1.79
CA PRO A 143 0.58 -9.17 0.62
C PRO A 143 -0.15 -9.83 -0.55
N GLU A 144 0.18 -9.43 -1.78
CA GLU A 144 -0.45 -9.96 -3.00
C GLU A 144 -0.37 -11.49 -3.09
N ALA A 145 0.81 -12.07 -2.86
CA ALA A 145 0.99 -13.53 -2.90
C ALA A 145 0.11 -14.28 -1.89
N ALA A 146 -0.11 -13.72 -0.68
CA ALA A 146 -1.00 -14.32 0.32
C ALA A 146 -2.46 -14.20 -0.11
N PHE A 147 -2.85 -13.07 -0.71
CA PHE A 147 -4.20 -12.87 -1.23
C PHE A 147 -4.50 -13.79 -2.42
N GLU A 148 -3.54 -13.98 -3.32
CA GLU A 148 -3.64 -14.95 -4.43
C GLU A 148 -3.74 -16.39 -3.92
N ALA A 149 -2.98 -16.76 -2.89
CA ALA A 149 -3.08 -18.08 -2.27
C ALA A 149 -4.50 -18.33 -1.72
N CYS A 150 -5.10 -17.35 -1.05
CA CYS A 150 -6.48 -17.38 -0.59
C CYS A 150 -7.46 -17.57 -1.74
N SER A 151 -7.30 -16.81 -2.81
CA SER A 151 -8.16 -16.86 -4.00
C SER A 151 -8.06 -18.21 -4.73
N ASN A 152 -6.87 -18.80 -4.79
CA ASN A 152 -6.62 -20.08 -5.46
C ASN A 152 -7.25 -21.29 -4.76
N LEU A 153 -7.69 -21.17 -3.51
CA LEU A 153 -8.42 -22.23 -2.81
C LEU A 153 -9.77 -22.56 -3.45
N GLN A 154 -10.30 -21.67 -4.29
CA GLN A 154 -11.49 -21.96 -5.09
C GLN A 154 -11.32 -23.21 -5.95
N LYS A 155 -10.10 -23.46 -6.43
CA LYS A 155 -9.80 -24.63 -7.26
C LYS A 155 -9.84 -25.91 -6.41
N GLY A 156 -10.77 -26.80 -6.71
CA GLY A 156 -10.91 -28.10 -6.02
C GLY A 156 -11.81 -28.08 -4.79
N THR A 157 -12.65 -27.04 -4.63
CA THR A 157 -13.73 -26.96 -3.63
C THR A 157 -15.09 -26.97 -4.32
N SER A 158 -16.10 -27.61 -3.72
CA SER A 158 -17.47 -27.63 -4.25
C SER A 158 -18.22 -26.33 -3.96
N GLU A 159 -17.98 -25.75 -2.77
CA GLU A 159 -18.54 -24.48 -2.33
C GLU A 159 -17.40 -23.60 -1.79
N PHE A 160 -17.19 -22.47 -2.41
CA PHE A 160 -16.15 -21.52 -2.03
C PHE A 160 -16.75 -20.15 -1.69
N LYS A 161 -16.25 -19.53 -0.62
CA LYS A 161 -16.55 -18.13 -0.29
C LYS A 161 -15.26 -17.39 0.07
N LEU A 162 -15.13 -16.14 -0.41
CA LEU A 162 -14.06 -15.23 0.01
C LEU A 162 -14.64 -13.88 0.41
N LEU A 163 -14.29 -13.45 1.63
CA LEU A 163 -14.61 -12.14 2.17
C LEU A 163 -13.30 -11.35 2.40
N ALA A 164 -13.16 -10.22 1.74
CA ALA A 164 -12.10 -9.24 2.01
C ALA A 164 -12.66 -8.09 2.86
N ILE A 165 -12.04 -7.84 4.01
CA ILE A 165 -12.47 -6.80 4.96
C ILE A 165 -11.38 -5.73 5.06
N GLY A 166 -11.75 -4.45 4.96
CA GLY A 166 -10.82 -3.35 5.14
C GLY A 166 -11.47 -2.02 5.44
N ASN A 167 -10.63 -1.08 5.89
CA ASN A 167 -10.94 0.33 5.83
C ASN A 167 -10.24 0.87 4.56
N PRO A 168 -10.93 1.50 3.61
CA PRO A 168 -10.38 1.89 2.32
C PRO A 168 -9.16 2.79 2.49
N HIS A 169 -8.08 2.47 1.79
CA HIS A 169 -6.85 3.26 1.86
C HIS A 169 -6.39 3.68 0.46
N SER A 170 -6.06 2.73 -0.40
CA SER A 170 -5.73 2.98 -1.81
C SER A 170 -6.53 2.06 -2.71
N LYS A 171 -6.85 2.53 -3.92
CA LYS A 171 -7.48 1.71 -4.97
C LYS A 171 -6.52 0.63 -5.50
N PHE A 172 -5.20 0.78 -5.26
CA PHE A 172 -4.16 -0.13 -5.74
C PHE A 172 -3.71 -1.17 -4.69
N ASP A 173 -4.10 -1.04 -3.41
CA ASP A 173 -3.90 -2.12 -2.44
C ASP A 173 -4.84 -3.30 -2.74
N GLN A 174 -4.65 -4.44 -2.06
CA GLN A 174 -5.44 -5.64 -2.34
C GLN A 174 -6.94 -5.44 -2.07
N HIS A 175 -7.29 -4.67 -1.03
CA HIS A 175 -8.68 -4.34 -0.74
C HIS A 175 -9.29 -3.46 -1.84
N GLY A 176 -8.59 -2.43 -2.30
CA GLY A 176 -9.03 -1.54 -3.37
C GLY A 176 -9.17 -2.25 -4.72
N ARG A 177 -8.19 -3.07 -5.10
CA ARG A 177 -8.23 -3.89 -6.33
C ARG A 177 -9.43 -4.84 -6.33
N PHE A 178 -9.72 -5.45 -5.18
CA PHE A 178 -10.83 -6.39 -5.06
C PHE A 178 -12.19 -5.69 -5.02
N ALA A 179 -12.22 -4.45 -4.53
CA ALA A 179 -13.39 -3.57 -4.50
C ALA A 179 -13.62 -2.81 -5.81
N THR A 180 -12.69 -2.89 -6.78
CA THR A 180 -12.79 -2.13 -8.03
C THR A 180 -14.13 -2.39 -8.72
N PRO A 181 -14.94 -1.33 -8.98
CA PRO A 181 -16.22 -1.48 -9.64
C PRO A 181 -16.07 -2.03 -11.06
N LYS A 182 -16.94 -2.93 -11.46
CA LYS A 182 -16.94 -3.57 -12.79
C LYS A 182 -16.91 -2.56 -13.94
N ASN A 183 -17.54 -1.41 -13.75
CA ASN A 183 -17.57 -0.33 -14.74
C ASN A 183 -16.56 0.80 -14.43
N GLY A 184 -15.56 0.53 -13.57
CA GLY A 184 -14.54 1.50 -13.14
C GLY A 184 -15.02 2.43 -12.02
N TRP A 185 -14.07 3.08 -11.34
CA TRP A 185 -14.35 3.93 -10.18
C TRP A 185 -15.23 5.15 -10.49
N GLY A 186 -15.27 5.61 -11.74
CA GLY A 186 -16.15 6.70 -12.15
C GLY A 186 -17.64 6.34 -12.18
N SER A 187 -17.99 5.05 -12.08
CA SER A 187 -19.39 4.59 -12.05
C SER A 187 -20.00 4.58 -10.64
N VAL A 188 -19.19 4.81 -9.59
CA VAL A 188 -19.64 4.74 -8.20
C VAL A 188 -19.67 6.14 -7.61
N SER A 189 -20.83 6.51 -7.04
CA SER A 189 -21.05 7.74 -6.30
C SER A 189 -20.59 7.59 -4.84
N ILE A 190 -20.28 8.72 -4.20
CA ILE A 190 -20.00 8.77 -2.76
C ILE A 190 -21.21 8.39 -1.88
N GLU A 191 -22.39 8.32 -2.46
CA GLU A 191 -23.63 7.92 -1.77
C GLU A 191 -23.96 6.43 -1.93
N ASP A 192 -23.28 5.73 -2.86
CA ASP A 192 -23.50 4.33 -3.10
C ASP A 192 -22.98 3.49 -1.90
N GLU A 193 -23.78 2.53 -1.50
CA GLU A 193 -23.44 1.60 -0.42
C GLU A 193 -23.11 0.20 -0.93
N GLU A 194 -23.39 -0.08 -2.20
CA GLU A 194 -23.13 -1.37 -2.83
C GLU A 194 -22.81 -1.18 -4.31
N TRP A 195 -21.91 -2.01 -4.84
CA TRP A 195 -21.62 -2.06 -6.29
C TRP A 195 -21.05 -3.42 -6.69
N GLU A 196 -21.32 -3.79 -7.96
CA GLU A 196 -20.70 -4.97 -8.57
C GLU A 196 -19.20 -4.75 -8.77
N THR A 197 -18.40 -5.77 -8.45
CA THR A 197 -17.00 -5.87 -8.81
C THR A 197 -16.80 -6.91 -9.90
N GLU A 198 -15.59 -7.07 -10.41
CA GLU A 198 -15.28 -8.10 -11.41
C GLU A 198 -15.62 -9.53 -10.97
N ARG A 199 -15.60 -9.81 -9.68
CA ARG A 199 -15.78 -11.16 -9.13
C ARG A 199 -17.00 -11.34 -8.24
N GLY A 200 -17.63 -10.26 -7.79
CA GLY A 200 -18.74 -10.31 -6.86
C GLY A 200 -19.25 -8.94 -6.47
N MET A 201 -19.43 -8.69 -5.18
CA MET A 201 -20.01 -7.46 -4.66
C MET A 201 -19.06 -6.75 -3.68
N CYS A 202 -19.09 -5.43 -3.70
CA CYS A 202 -18.58 -4.60 -2.62
C CYS A 202 -19.75 -4.01 -1.84
N VAL A 203 -19.75 -4.16 -0.51
CA VAL A 203 -20.72 -3.58 0.40
C VAL A 203 -20.01 -2.61 1.33
N ARG A 204 -20.49 -1.37 1.34
CA ARG A 204 -19.93 -0.27 2.10
C ARG A 204 -20.73 0.03 3.36
N PHE A 205 -20.02 0.36 4.44
CA PHE A 205 -20.58 0.79 5.71
C PHE A 205 -20.11 2.19 6.04
N ASP A 206 -20.91 3.19 5.66
CA ASP A 206 -20.63 4.62 5.86
C ASP A 206 -21.01 5.06 7.27
N GLY A 207 -20.05 5.56 8.05
CA GLY A 207 -20.30 6.03 9.41
C GLY A 207 -21.36 7.13 9.51
N MET A 208 -21.50 7.97 8.47
CA MET A 208 -22.56 8.98 8.38
C MET A 208 -23.96 8.38 8.28
N LYS A 209 -24.06 7.11 7.86
CA LYS A 209 -25.29 6.34 7.71
C LYS A 209 -25.37 5.19 8.72
N SER A 210 -24.62 5.25 9.83
CA SER A 210 -24.67 4.20 10.84
C SER A 210 -26.08 4.08 11.47
N PRO A 211 -26.44 2.89 11.99
CA PRO A 211 -27.71 2.73 12.71
C PRO A 211 -27.92 3.73 13.85
N ASN A 212 -26.84 4.20 14.50
CA ASN A 212 -26.91 5.24 15.52
C ASN A 212 -27.21 6.61 14.92
N MET A 213 -26.56 6.96 13.80
CA MET A 213 -26.82 8.22 13.09
C MET A 213 -28.27 8.30 12.58
N LEU A 214 -28.74 7.23 11.95
CA LEU A 214 -30.13 7.15 11.43
C LEU A 214 -31.17 7.19 12.54
N ALA A 215 -30.84 6.67 13.74
CA ALA A 215 -31.74 6.70 14.90
C ALA A 215 -31.72 8.05 15.66
N GLY A 216 -30.77 8.96 15.33
CA GLY A 216 -30.58 10.22 16.06
C GLY A 216 -30.19 10.06 17.53
N LYS A 217 -29.71 8.88 17.91
CA LYS A 217 -29.24 8.55 19.27
C LYS A 217 -28.35 7.30 19.26
N THR A 218 -27.46 7.17 20.25
CA THR A 218 -26.67 5.98 20.44
C THR A 218 -27.54 4.84 20.95
N LYS A 219 -27.89 3.92 20.05
CA LYS A 219 -28.64 2.69 20.35
C LYS A 219 -27.73 1.47 20.48
N TYR A 220 -26.59 1.50 19.81
CA TYR A 220 -25.61 0.43 19.74
C TYR A 220 -24.24 0.99 20.10
N ASP A 221 -23.79 0.81 21.35
CA ASP A 221 -22.55 1.41 21.88
C ASP A 221 -21.28 0.97 21.15
N PHE A 222 -21.31 -0.19 20.49
CA PHE A 222 -20.21 -0.77 19.73
C PHE A 222 -20.14 -0.28 18.27
N LEU A 223 -21.15 0.47 17.80
CA LEU A 223 -21.14 1.08 16.46
C LEU A 223 -20.80 2.57 16.56
N ILE A 224 -20.18 3.09 15.49
CA ILE A 224 -19.89 4.51 15.38
C ILE A 224 -21.14 5.35 15.64
N ASN A 225 -21.00 6.42 16.41
CA ASN A 225 -22.06 7.31 16.82
C ASN A 225 -21.80 8.77 16.41
N GLU A 226 -22.77 9.63 16.67
CA GLU A 226 -22.74 11.06 16.27
C GLU A 226 -21.57 11.82 16.89
N ASP A 227 -21.25 11.58 18.16
CA ASP A 227 -20.15 12.26 18.83
C ASP A 227 -18.80 11.89 18.20
N GLN A 228 -18.60 10.62 17.84
CA GLN A 228 -17.40 10.17 17.15
C GLN A 228 -17.28 10.76 15.75
N VAL A 229 -18.39 10.86 15.02
CA VAL A 229 -18.42 11.52 13.70
C VAL A 229 -18.10 13.02 13.83
N ARG A 230 -18.71 13.74 14.77
CA ARG A 230 -18.41 15.17 15.02
C ARG A 230 -16.95 15.38 15.43
N GLN A 231 -16.39 14.50 16.24
CA GLN A 231 -14.97 14.55 16.61
C GLN A 231 -14.08 14.36 15.38
N ALA A 232 -14.39 13.39 14.52
CA ALA A 232 -13.64 13.18 13.28
C ALA A 232 -13.73 14.40 12.35
N GLN A 233 -14.91 14.99 12.17
CA GLN A 233 -15.09 16.23 11.40
C GLN A 233 -14.25 17.39 11.96
N LYS A 234 -14.24 17.54 13.28
CA LYS A 234 -13.54 18.64 13.96
C LYS A 234 -12.01 18.48 13.94
N TYR A 235 -11.50 17.28 14.21
CA TYR A 235 -10.07 17.04 14.43
C TYR A 235 -9.34 16.50 13.20
N ASP A 236 -10.01 15.67 12.40
CA ASP A 236 -9.41 15.10 11.19
C ASP A 236 -9.70 15.98 9.96
N GLY A 237 -10.87 16.65 9.94
CA GLY A 237 -11.37 17.43 8.79
C GLY A 237 -11.98 16.55 7.69
N GLU A 238 -13.08 17.00 7.09
CA GLU A 238 -13.81 16.24 6.06
C GLU A 238 -13.00 16.02 4.77
N ASP A 239 -12.01 16.88 4.52
CA ASP A 239 -11.11 16.80 3.35
C ASP A 239 -9.88 15.91 3.60
N SER A 240 -9.79 15.24 4.75
CA SER A 240 -8.64 14.42 5.08
C SER A 240 -8.82 12.97 4.63
N PRO A 241 -7.74 12.26 4.19
CA PRO A 241 -7.78 10.85 3.91
C PRO A 241 -8.27 10.01 5.09
N LYS A 242 -7.99 10.49 6.32
CA LYS A 242 -8.37 9.81 7.55
C LYS A 242 -9.86 9.81 7.76
N PHE A 243 -10.54 10.93 7.51
CA PHE A 243 -12.00 11.03 7.58
C PHE A 243 -12.67 10.09 6.57
N TRP A 244 -12.23 10.11 5.32
CA TRP A 244 -12.76 9.22 4.28
C TRP A 244 -12.55 7.75 4.61
N LYS A 245 -11.37 7.38 5.08
CA LYS A 245 -11.04 6.01 5.47
C LYS A 245 -11.85 5.51 6.66
N TYR A 246 -11.85 6.25 7.77
CA TYR A 246 -12.34 5.74 9.05
C TYR A 246 -13.76 6.20 9.43
N THR A 247 -14.28 7.25 8.78
CA THR A 247 -15.64 7.75 9.01
C THR A 247 -16.55 7.44 7.83
N ARG A 248 -16.17 7.80 6.60
CA ARG A 248 -16.97 7.53 5.42
C ARG A 248 -16.88 6.07 4.92
N GLY A 249 -15.82 5.32 5.30
CA GLY A 249 -15.61 3.95 4.79
C GLY A 249 -15.53 3.88 3.27
N MET A 250 -14.97 4.92 2.64
CA MET A 250 -14.87 5.10 1.19
C MET A 250 -13.48 5.60 0.81
N TRP A 251 -13.01 5.26 -0.37
CA TRP A 251 -11.83 5.88 -0.97
C TRP A 251 -12.11 7.36 -1.21
N ALA A 252 -11.18 8.22 -0.76
CA ALA A 252 -11.36 9.66 -0.92
C ALA A 252 -11.56 10.02 -2.39
N PRO A 253 -12.56 10.86 -2.72
CA PRO A 253 -12.74 11.38 -4.07
C PRO A 253 -11.50 12.14 -4.54
N GLU A 254 -11.30 12.16 -5.85
CA GLU A 254 -10.20 12.89 -6.43
C GLU A 254 -10.28 14.40 -6.11
N GLY A 255 -9.13 14.99 -5.80
CA GLY A 255 -9.04 16.41 -5.48
C GLY A 255 -9.38 16.78 -4.02
N VAL A 256 -9.99 15.87 -3.25
CA VAL A 256 -10.26 16.11 -1.82
C VAL A 256 -8.96 16.12 -1.01
N CYS A 257 -8.02 15.22 -1.33
CA CYS A 257 -6.74 15.15 -0.64
C CYS A 257 -5.63 15.66 -1.56
N LYS A 258 -4.83 16.63 -1.08
CA LYS A 258 -3.65 17.13 -1.79
C LYS A 258 -2.49 16.16 -1.61
N THR A 259 -2.41 15.12 -2.43
CA THR A 259 -1.30 14.17 -2.48
C THR A 259 -0.37 14.46 -3.65
N VAL A 260 0.90 14.05 -3.54
CA VAL A 260 1.90 14.34 -4.58
C VAL A 260 1.52 13.71 -5.91
N LEU A 261 1.03 12.47 -5.92
CA LEU A 261 0.35 11.88 -7.06
C LEU A 261 -1.09 11.56 -6.69
N SER A 262 -2.00 11.56 -7.66
CA SER A 262 -3.30 10.94 -7.55
C SER A 262 -3.36 9.66 -8.36
N GLU A 263 -4.25 8.76 -7.98
CA GLU A 263 -4.43 7.48 -8.66
C GLU A 263 -4.86 7.69 -10.12
N SER A 264 -5.69 8.70 -10.40
CA SER A 264 -6.08 9.07 -11.75
C SER A 264 -4.92 9.60 -12.60
N LEU A 265 -3.96 10.33 -12.03
CA LEU A 265 -2.75 10.73 -12.77
C LEU A 265 -1.91 9.52 -13.14
N VAL A 266 -1.74 8.56 -12.22
CA VAL A 266 -1.01 7.31 -12.46
C VAL A 266 -1.65 6.49 -13.59
N GLU A 267 -2.97 6.35 -13.59
CA GLU A 267 -3.73 5.66 -14.64
C GLU A 267 -3.68 6.42 -15.97
N LYS A 268 -4.02 7.71 -15.96
CA LYS A 268 -4.06 8.57 -17.15
C LYS A 268 -2.75 8.55 -17.93
N TYR A 269 -1.63 8.65 -17.22
CA TYR A 269 -0.30 8.69 -17.81
C TYR A 269 0.39 7.32 -17.83
N ARG A 270 -0.35 6.23 -17.56
CA ARG A 270 0.08 4.84 -17.68
C ARG A 270 1.39 4.55 -16.91
N ALA A 271 1.59 5.18 -15.76
CA ALA A 271 2.83 5.09 -15.01
C ALA A 271 3.19 3.65 -14.59
N MET A 272 2.18 2.79 -14.37
CA MET A 272 2.35 1.38 -14.01
C MET A 272 2.71 0.47 -15.21
N GLN A 273 2.44 0.91 -16.43
CA GLN A 273 2.76 0.13 -17.62
C GLN A 273 4.23 0.30 -17.99
N SER A 274 4.89 -0.75 -18.46
CA SER A 274 6.22 -0.66 -19.03
C SER A 274 6.21 0.10 -20.37
N ALA A 275 7.39 0.55 -20.79
CA ALA A 275 7.58 1.18 -22.11
C ALA A 275 8.83 0.61 -22.78
N PRO A 276 8.84 0.42 -24.09
CA PRO A 276 10.04 -0.01 -24.82
C PRO A 276 11.03 1.14 -25.00
N PHE A 277 12.30 0.79 -25.04
CA PHE A 277 13.38 1.70 -25.41
C PHE A 277 13.73 1.56 -26.88
N VAL A 278 13.99 2.67 -27.58
CA VAL A 278 14.40 2.67 -28.99
C VAL A 278 15.85 2.19 -29.14
N ARG A 279 16.68 2.41 -28.12
CA ARG A 279 18.11 2.05 -28.08
C ARG A 279 18.46 1.35 -26.78
N SER A 280 19.75 1.01 -26.61
CA SER A 280 20.26 0.49 -25.34
C SER A 280 20.00 1.48 -24.21
N SER A 281 19.47 0.98 -23.10
CA SER A 281 19.25 1.74 -21.87
C SER A 281 20.42 1.56 -20.89
N LYS A 282 20.58 2.50 -19.97
CA LYS A 282 21.53 2.42 -18.84
C LYS A 282 20.81 1.93 -17.61
N MET A 283 21.41 0.99 -16.87
CA MET A 283 20.94 0.63 -15.54
C MET A 283 21.28 1.73 -14.55
N ILE A 284 20.30 2.12 -13.75
CA ILE A 284 20.39 3.11 -12.67
C ILE A 284 19.73 2.57 -11.41
N ALA A 285 20.13 3.06 -10.25
CA ALA A 285 19.53 2.65 -8.98
C ALA A 285 19.42 3.82 -7.99
N GLY A 286 18.47 3.69 -7.06
CA GLY A 286 18.29 4.58 -5.92
C GLY A 286 18.21 3.78 -4.64
N LEU A 287 18.94 4.17 -3.59
CA LEU A 287 18.95 3.53 -2.28
C LEU A 287 18.46 4.50 -1.21
N ASP A 288 17.33 4.18 -0.56
CA ASP A 288 16.88 4.79 0.70
C ASP A 288 17.36 3.91 1.87
N PRO A 289 18.44 4.28 2.59
CA PRO A 289 18.98 3.46 3.63
C PRO A 289 18.19 3.60 4.93
N ALA A 290 17.97 2.48 5.63
CA ALA A 290 17.46 2.46 7.00
C ALA A 290 18.31 1.51 7.85
N PHE A 291 18.61 1.92 9.08
CA PHE A 291 19.56 1.24 9.98
C PHE A 291 18.87 0.57 11.17
N GLY A 292 17.54 0.58 11.19
CA GLY A 292 16.70 0.04 12.25
C GLY A 292 15.44 0.91 12.46
N GLY A 293 14.71 0.70 13.57
CA GLY A 293 13.56 1.53 13.94
C GLY A 293 12.27 1.28 13.17
N GLY A 294 12.21 0.19 12.37
CA GLY A 294 11.00 -0.24 11.66
C GLY A 294 10.78 0.44 10.30
N ASP A 295 11.74 1.23 9.79
CA ASP A 295 11.80 1.67 8.41
C ASP A 295 12.56 0.62 7.57
N ARG A 296 12.22 0.53 6.28
CA ARG A 296 12.83 -0.45 5.36
C ARG A 296 14.01 0.19 4.65
N CYS A 297 15.14 -0.51 4.62
CA CYS A 297 16.24 -0.18 3.73
C CYS A 297 15.91 -0.67 2.32
N VAL A 298 15.70 0.22 1.36
CA VAL A 298 15.17 -0.12 0.03
C VAL A 298 16.11 0.32 -1.07
N ILE A 299 16.46 -0.61 -1.98
CA ILE A 299 17.09 -0.30 -3.26
C ILE A 299 16.06 -0.50 -4.39
N GLN A 300 15.86 0.54 -5.21
CA GLN A 300 15.06 0.50 -6.43
C GLN A 300 15.98 0.52 -7.64
N LEU A 301 15.78 -0.42 -8.57
CA LEU A 301 16.45 -0.46 -9.85
C LEU A 301 15.56 0.04 -10.97
N GLY A 302 16.18 0.59 -12.02
CA GLY A 302 15.46 1.01 -13.20
C GLY A 302 16.41 1.16 -14.40
N ARG A 303 15.82 1.28 -15.56
CA ARG A 303 16.51 1.54 -16.83
C ARG A 303 16.21 2.94 -17.33
N TYR A 304 17.21 3.63 -17.81
CA TYR A 304 17.11 4.99 -18.33
C TYR A 304 17.60 5.05 -19.78
N GLY A 305 16.80 5.63 -20.67
CA GLY A 305 17.11 5.70 -22.10
C GLY A 305 16.05 6.39 -22.95
N ASP A 306 16.18 6.32 -24.28
CA ASP A 306 15.25 6.93 -25.22
C ASP A 306 13.98 6.08 -25.39
N PHE A 307 12.81 6.66 -25.19
CA PHE A 307 11.51 6.07 -25.51
C PHE A 307 11.11 6.35 -26.96
N GLU A 308 10.14 5.59 -27.49
CA GLU A 308 9.59 5.75 -28.83
C GLU A 308 8.99 7.14 -29.09
N ASN A 309 8.46 7.79 -28.06
CA ASN A 309 7.95 9.16 -28.12
C ASN A 309 9.03 10.24 -28.25
N GLY A 310 10.31 9.85 -28.36
CA GLY A 310 11.45 10.74 -28.50
C GLY A 310 11.89 11.43 -27.21
N LYS A 311 11.38 11.02 -26.04
CA LYS A 311 11.74 11.53 -24.73
C LYS A 311 12.72 10.58 -24.06
N LEU A 312 13.63 11.13 -23.24
CA LEU A 312 14.38 10.34 -22.27
C LEU A 312 13.44 9.89 -21.15
N GLY A 313 13.44 8.60 -20.83
CA GLY A 313 12.52 8.05 -19.84
C GLY A 313 13.15 6.99 -18.96
N ILE A 314 12.46 6.67 -17.90
CA ILE A 314 12.80 5.65 -16.91
C ILE A 314 11.75 4.54 -16.96
N VAL A 315 12.19 3.28 -16.99
CA VAL A 315 11.36 2.13 -16.67
C VAL A 315 11.87 1.55 -15.35
N LEU A 316 11.03 1.55 -14.32
CA LEU A 316 11.33 0.87 -13.05
C LEU A 316 11.26 -0.64 -13.27
N ASP A 317 12.28 -1.37 -12.81
CA ASP A 317 12.35 -2.82 -12.96
C ASP A 317 11.85 -3.51 -11.69
N PHE A 318 12.63 -3.49 -10.61
CA PHE A 318 12.23 -4.06 -9.33
C PHE A 318 12.85 -3.29 -8.16
N ASN A 319 12.21 -3.39 -7.01
CA ASN A 319 12.78 -2.98 -5.72
C ASN A 319 13.21 -4.22 -4.91
N ARG A 320 14.13 -4.01 -4.00
CA ARG A 320 14.51 -5.03 -3.02
C ARG A 320 14.69 -4.37 -1.65
N ILE A 321 14.08 -4.98 -0.65
CA ILE A 321 14.32 -4.63 0.75
C ILE A 321 15.62 -5.34 1.15
N ILE A 322 16.54 -4.58 1.74
CA ILE A 322 17.80 -5.09 2.25
C ILE A 322 17.54 -5.71 3.62
N ASP A 323 17.86 -6.97 3.77
CA ASP A 323 17.69 -7.69 5.03
C ASP A 323 18.89 -7.39 5.96
N ILE A 324 18.57 -6.97 7.20
CA ILE A 324 19.57 -6.70 8.25
C ILE A 324 19.46 -7.81 9.29
N ASP A 325 20.53 -8.58 9.44
CA ASP A 325 20.62 -9.59 10.48
C ASP A 325 21.12 -8.97 11.78
N ALA A 326 20.21 -8.82 12.74
CA ALA A 326 20.53 -8.26 14.06
C ALA A 326 21.45 -9.18 14.91
N GLN A 327 21.63 -10.45 14.52
CA GLN A 327 22.50 -11.40 15.20
C GLN A 327 23.90 -11.52 14.56
N SER A 328 24.11 -10.86 13.41
CA SER A 328 25.40 -10.84 12.73
C SER A 328 26.45 -10.08 13.55
N SER A 329 27.69 -10.56 13.52
CA SER A 329 28.86 -9.83 14.05
C SER A 329 29.22 -8.58 13.22
N ASP A 330 28.75 -8.51 11.96
CA ASP A 330 29.06 -7.41 11.08
C ASP A 330 28.20 -6.19 11.39
N PRO A 331 28.78 -5.01 11.50
CA PRO A 331 28.02 -3.76 11.68
C PRO A 331 26.99 -3.57 10.57
N VAL A 332 25.82 -3.03 10.91
CA VAL A 332 24.67 -2.84 9.99
C VAL A 332 25.09 -2.14 8.68
N HIS A 333 25.92 -1.10 8.74
CA HIS A 333 26.38 -0.38 7.56
C HIS A 333 27.18 -1.26 6.58
N PHE A 334 27.96 -2.22 7.09
CA PHE A 334 28.73 -3.15 6.24
C PHE A 334 27.81 -4.20 5.63
N GLN A 335 26.82 -4.70 6.37
CA GLN A 335 25.80 -5.62 5.83
C GLN A 335 25.04 -4.98 4.67
N ILE A 336 24.62 -3.72 4.83
CA ILE A 336 23.92 -2.96 3.79
C ILE A 336 24.85 -2.73 2.59
N ALA A 337 26.07 -2.24 2.84
CA ALA A 337 27.03 -1.95 1.77
C ALA A 337 27.35 -3.17 0.89
N ASP A 338 27.56 -4.33 1.52
CA ASP A 338 27.88 -5.57 0.80
C ASP A 338 26.70 -6.07 -0.05
N GLN A 339 25.47 -6.04 0.50
CA GLN A 339 24.27 -6.41 -0.24
C GLN A 339 24.00 -5.46 -1.41
N VAL A 340 24.11 -4.14 -1.18
CA VAL A 340 23.90 -3.11 -2.23
C VAL A 340 24.90 -3.28 -3.35
N ARG A 341 26.21 -3.46 -3.03
CA ARG A 341 27.25 -3.73 -4.03
C ARG A 341 26.92 -4.95 -4.86
N ARG A 342 26.60 -6.08 -4.20
CA ARG A 342 26.25 -7.34 -4.88
C ARG A 342 25.04 -7.18 -5.81
N ILE A 343 23.95 -6.54 -5.33
CA ILE A 343 22.75 -6.27 -6.15
C ILE A 343 23.11 -5.43 -7.37
N CYS A 344 23.92 -4.38 -7.21
CA CYS A 344 24.36 -3.54 -8.31
C CYS A 344 25.21 -4.29 -9.33
N GLU A 345 26.18 -5.10 -8.87
CA GLU A 345 27.06 -5.91 -9.73
C GLU A 345 26.25 -6.96 -10.52
N GLU A 346 25.35 -7.71 -9.87
CA GLU A 346 24.48 -8.70 -10.50
C GLU A 346 23.59 -8.09 -11.58
N ASN A 347 23.13 -6.84 -11.38
CA ASN A 347 22.24 -6.14 -12.30
C ASN A 347 22.95 -5.12 -13.20
N LYS A 348 24.29 -5.14 -13.26
CA LYS A 348 25.11 -4.28 -14.12
C LYS A 348 24.86 -2.77 -13.87
N VAL A 349 24.52 -2.40 -12.64
CA VAL A 349 24.48 -1.00 -12.21
C VAL A 349 25.92 -0.55 -11.89
N LYS A 350 26.43 0.42 -12.62
CA LYS A 350 27.74 0.98 -12.34
C LYS A 350 27.68 1.89 -11.09
N PRO A 351 28.77 2.02 -10.32
CA PRO A 351 28.80 2.87 -9.12
C PRO A 351 28.31 4.30 -9.37
N GLU A 352 28.74 4.91 -10.49
CA GLU A 352 28.33 6.26 -10.89
C GLU A 352 26.84 6.40 -11.23
N ASN A 353 26.12 5.29 -11.35
CA ASN A 353 24.69 5.22 -11.63
C ASN A 353 23.84 4.85 -10.40
N LEU A 354 24.45 4.83 -9.21
CA LEU A 354 23.74 4.60 -7.93
C LEU A 354 23.64 5.93 -7.16
N ALA A 355 22.40 6.37 -6.88
CA ALA A 355 22.11 7.48 -5.99
C ALA A 355 21.70 6.97 -4.61
N ILE A 356 22.24 7.57 -3.55
CA ILE A 356 22.01 7.14 -2.15
C ILE A 356 21.60 8.36 -1.33
N ASP A 357 20.56 8.24 -0.49
CA ASP A 357 20.28 9.26 0.50
C ASP A 357 21.40 9.28 1.56
N ALA A 358 22.16 10.37 1.57
CA ALA A 358 23.28 10.59 2.48
C ALA A 358 22.86 11.35 3.76
N THR A 359 21.58 11.55 3.99
CA THR A 359 21.08 12.27 5.18
C THR A 359 21.37 11.46 6.45
N GLY A 360 21.93 12.10 7.46
CA GLY A 360 22.22 11.45 8.76
C GLY A 360 23.18 10.26 8.63
N GLU A 361 22.78 9.08 9.10
CA GLU A 361 23.61 7.86 9.06
C GLU A 361 23.89 7.37 7.62
N GLY A 362 23.12 7.79 6.62
CA GLY A 362 23.36 7.49 5.22
C GLY A 362 24.71 8.00 4.71
N GLY A 363 25.21 9.08 5.29
CA GLY A 363 26.56 9.60 5.01
C GLY A 363 27.67 8.58 5.32
N GLY A 364 27.57 7.91 6.47
CA GLY A 364 28.51 6.85 6.86
C GLY A 364 28.49 5.63 5.92
N LEU A 365 27.29 5.23 5.47
CA LEU A 365 27.14 4.17 4.46
C LEU A 365 27.80 4.58 3.13
N CYS A 366 27.62 5.83 2.70
CA CYS A 366 28.28 6.35 1.50
C CYS A 366 29.81 6.34 1.61
N ASP A 367 30.37 6.64 2.79
CA ASP A 367 31.81 6.59 3.03
C ASP A 367 32.36 5.15 2.94
N ILE A 368 31.63 4.18 3.49
CA ILE A 368 31.99 2.77 3.38
C ILE A 368 31.94 2.30 1.93
N LEU A 369 30.88 2.58 1.19
CA LEU A 369 30.77 2.22 -0.23
C LEU A 369 31.81 2.91 -1.10
N ALA A 370 32.11 4.18 -0.82
CA ALA A 370 33.16 4.91 -1.54
C ALA A 370 34.56 4.26 -1.35
N LYS A 371 34.81 3.73 -0.14
CA LYS A 371 36.09 3.07 0.18
C LYS A 371 36.14 1.61 -0.29
N THR A 372 35.03 0.86 -0.19
CA THR A 372 35.03 -0.59 -0.45
C THR A 372 34.62 -0.96 -1.88
N TRP A 373 33.99 -0.04 -2.59
CA TRP A 373 33.53 -0.27 -3.96
C TRP A 373 33.98 0.83 -4.92
N SER A 374 33.46 2.06 -4.80
CA SER A 374 33.86 3.18 -5.67
C SER A 374 33.47 4.54 -5.10
N PRO A 375 34.35 5.56 -5.20
CA PRO A 375 34.01 6.93 -4.83
C PRO A 375 33.03 7.60 -5.83
N ALA A 376 32.72 6.96 -6.96
CA ALA A 376 31.84 7.52 -7.99
C ALA A 376 30.35 7.45 -7.64
N ILE A 377 29.95 6.77 -6.54
CA ILE A 377 28.57 6.74 -6.05
C ILE A 377 28.03 8.15 -5.86
N GLN A 378 26.73 8.34 -6.09
CA GLN A 378 26.07 9.64 -6.08
C GLN A 378 25.35 9.89 -4.75
N ARG A 379 25.89 10.80 -3.95
CA ARG A 379 25.29 11.22 -2.68
C ARG A 379 24.17 12.23 -2.92
N VAL A 380 23.05 12.06 -2.24
CA VAL A 380 21.87 12.94 -2.27
C VAL A 380 21.46 13.23 -0.83
N GLU A 381 21.30 14.47 -0.47
CA GLU A 381 20.85 14.88 0.87
C GLU A 381 19.37 15.28 0.80
N PHE A 382 18.47 14.42 1.23
CA PHE A 382 17.01 14.70 1.26
C PHE A 382 16.67 15.89 2.16
N GLY A 383 17.33 16.02 3.29
CA GLY A 383 17.17 17.14 4.21
C GLY A 383 17.79 18.45 3.71
N GLY A 384 18.59 18.42 2.65
CA GLY A 384 19.27 19.58 2.08
C GLY A 384 18.31 20.57 1.40
N ARG A 385 18.87 21.69 0.98
CA ARG A 385 18.15 22.71 0.20
C ARG A 385 17.80 22.16 -1.19
N ALA A 386 16.64 22.54 -1.72
CA ALA A 386 16.28 22.28 -3.11
C ALA A 386 17.31 22.94 -4.05
N SER A 387 17.49 22.35 -5.23
CA SER A 387 18.53 22.75 -6.16
C SER A 387 18.21 24.09 -6.86
N GLU A 388 19.23 24.69 -7.46
CA GLU A 388 19.07 25.85 -8.34
C GLU A 388 18.65 25.49 -9.77
N ARG A 389 18.46 24.18 -10.06
CA ARG A 389 17.98 23.74 -11.36
C ARG A 389 16.56 24.25 -11.62
N PRO A 390 16.21 24.54 -12.89
CA PRO A 390 14.83 24.82 -13.25
C PRO A 390 13.89 23.69 -12.84
N VAL A 391 12.64 24.01 -12.51
CA VAL A 391 11.61 23.03 -12.20
C VAL A 391 11.40 22.09 -13.39
N SER A 392 11.28 22.65 -14.60
CA SER A 392 11.20 21.93 -15.88
C SER A 392 11.72 22.79 -17.02
N PRO A 393 11.90 22.27 -18.24
CA PRO A 393 12.23 23.07 -19.41
C PRO A 393 11.18 24.15 -19.75
N GLU A 394 9.95 23.93 -19.32
CA GLU A 394 8.83 24.85 -19.52
C GLU A 394 8.59 25.78 -18.32
N ASP A 395 9.22 25.51 -17.16
CA ASP A 395 9.16 26.31 -15.94
C ASP A 395 10.58 26.64 -15.44
N TYR A 396 11.08 27.81 -15.84
CA TYR A 396 12.45 28.27 -15.53
C TYR A 396 12.65 28.73 -14.08
N ARG A 397 11.62 28.74 -13.23
CA ARG A 397 11.81 29.06 -11.82
C ARG A 397 12.79 28.07 -11.19
N LYS A 398 13.71 28.56 -10.37
CA LYS A 398 14.64 27.70 -9.64
C LYS A 398 13.85 26.82 -8.67
N SER A 399 14.19 25.53 -8.60
CA SER A 399 13.54 24.60 -7.68
C SER A 399 13.63 25.06 -6.23
N CYS A 400 14.71 25.74 -5.83
CA CYS A 400 14.88 26.32 -4.49
C CYS A 400 13.96 27.52 -4.19
N ASP A 401 13.33 28.11 -5.20
CA ASP A 401 12.34 29.16 -5.03
C ASP A 401 10.90 28.61 -4.93
N VAL A 402 10.71 27.37 -5.39
CA VAL A 402 9.42 26.68 -5.44
C VAL A 402 9.25 25.66 -4.33
N TYR A 403 10.30 24.90 -4.01
CA TYR A 403 10.28 23.79 -3.07
C TYR A 403 11.09 24.09 -1.81
N ALA A 404 10.55 23.75 -0.64
CA ALA A 404 11.15 24.07 0.65
C ALA A 404 12.47 23.30 0.93
N ASN A 405 12.62 22.10 0.39
CA ASN A 405 13.76 21.23 0.59
C ASN A 405 13.95 20.24 -0.58
N LYS A 406 15.07 19.51 -0.56
CA LYS A 406 15.48 18.60 -1.64
C LYS A 406 14.48 17.45 -1.81
N VAL A 407 13.99 16.85 -0.73
CA VAL A 407 13.03 15.75 -0.83
C VAL A 407 11.73 16.20 -1.49
N THR A 408 11.24 17.41 -1.21
CA THR A 408 10.07 17.97 -1.89
C THR A 408 10.31 18.14 -3.38
N GLU A 409 11.46 18.71 -3.76
CA GLU A 409 11.86 18.84 -5.17
C GLU A 409 11.86 17.49 -5.88
N LEU A 410 12.41 16.45 -5.27
CA LEU A 410 12.53 15.14 -5.89
C LEU A 410 11.17 14.43 -6.04
N TRP A 411 10.30 14.52 -5.03
CA TRP A 411 8.96 13.96 -5.11
C TRP A 411 8.11 14.65 -6.19
N PHE A 412 8.21 15.97 -6.31
CA PHE A 412 7.55 16.70 -7.39
C PHE A 412 8.21 16.45 -8.75
N SER A 413 9.51 16.16 -8.79
CA SER A 413 10.17 15.69 -10.03
C SER A 413 9.57 14.36 -10.49
N VAL A 414 9.36 13.40 -9.58
CA VAL A 414 8.65 12.15 -9.91
C VAL A 414 7.28 12.44 -10.52
N ARG A 415 6.49 13.34 -9.90
CA ARG A 415 5.19 13.75 -10.45
C ARG A 415 5.31 14.30 -11.88
N GLN A 416 6.31 15.16 -12.14
CA GLN A 416 6.52 15.72 -13.47
C GLN A 416 6.91 14.65 -14.50
N TRP A 417 7.76 13.69 -14.12
CA TRP A 417 8.14 12.58 -14.99
C TRP A 417 6.94 11.66 -15.30
N VAL A 418 6.03 11.44 -14.35
CA VAL A 418 4.78 10.70 -14.58
C VAL A 418 3.87 11.45 -15.57
N ILE A 419 3.59 12.73 -15.33
CA ILE A 419 2.70 13.54 -16.17
C ILE A 419 3.21 13.65 -17.62
N ASN A 420 4.52 13.64 -17.81
CA ASN A 420 5.15 13.68 -19.12
C ASN A 420 5.36 12.28 -19.77
N GLU A 421 4.81 11.23 -19.13
CA GLU A 421 4.94 9.82 -19.58
C GLU A 421 6.40 9.32 -19.70
N GLN A 422 7.28 9.89 -18.87
CA GLN A 422 8.71 9.56 -18.85
C GLN A 422 9.10 8.61 -17.70
N LEU A 423 8.20 8.35 -16.74
CA LEU A 423 8.39 7.35 -15.70
C LEU A 423 7.34 6.26 -15.86
N ARG A 424 7.80 5.02 -16.07
CA ARG A 424 6.98 3.86 -16.41
C ARG A 424 7.38 2.67 -15.54
N GLY A 425 6.52 1.64 -15.50
CA GLY A 425 6.76 0.41 -14.76
C GLY A 425 6.66 0.58 -13.23
N MET A 426 5.93 1.60 -12.74
CA MET A 426 5.80 1.86 -11.30
C MET A 426 5.03 0.72 -10.63
N PRO A 427 5.61 0.03 -9.62
CA PRO A 427 4.91 -0.99 -8.85
C PRO A 427 3.73 -0.42 -8.04
N ALA A 428 2.72 -1.24 -7.78
CA ALA A 428 1.51 -0.81 -7.08
C ALA A 428 1.78 -0.30 -5.65
N ASP A 429 2.70 -0.92 -4.92
CA ASP A 429 3.11 -0.52 -3.58
C ASP A 429 3.80 0.85 -3.57
N VAL A 430 4.61 1.15 -4.57
CA VAL A 430 5.20 2.48 -4.79
C VAL A 430 4.12 3.52 -5.09
N VAL A 431 3.14 3.17 -5.94
CA VAL A 431 1.99 4.05 -6.23
C VAL A 431 1.22 4.40 -4.97
N VAL A 432 0.96 3.41 -4.11
CA VAL A 432 0.28 3.62 -2.82
C VAL A 432 1.00 4.66 -1.97
N GLU A 433 2.33 4.61 -1.89
CA GLU A 433 3.11 5.57 -1.10
C GLU A 433 3.06 6.98 -1.71
N PHE A 434 3.24 7.14 -3.02
CA PHE A 434 3.13 8.44 -3.70
C PHE A 434 1.74 9.06 -3.61
N CYS A 435 0.68 8.25 -3.73
CA CYS A 435 -0.71 8.69 -3.61
C CYS A 435 -1.14 8.92 -2.15
N SER A 436 -0.32 8.53 -1.18
CA SER A 436 -0.60 8.73 0.24
C SER A 436 0.07 9.95 0.86
N ARG A 437 1.21 10.42 0.33
CA ARG A 437 1.97 11.52 0.90
C ARG A 437 1.38 12.87 0.51
N MET A 438 0.95 13.62 1.53
CA MET A 438 0.34 14.93 1.35
C MET A 438 1.38 16.03 1.14
N PHE A 439 0.94 17.18 0.64
CA PHE A 439 1.75 18.38 0.54
C PHE A 439 0.95 19.63 0.91
N ASP A 440 1.67 20.68 1.29
CA ASP A 440 1.13 22.02 1.57
C ASP A 440 1.75 23.02 0.58
N ASP A 441 0.92 23.69 -0.19
CA ASP A 441 1.28 24.75 -1.15
C ASP A 441 0.64 26.11 -0.79
N ALA A 442 -0.01 26.19 0.38
CA ALA A 442 -0.60 27.42 0.86
C ALA A 442 0.45 28.45 1.34
N LYS A 443 1.67 28.00 1.60
CA LYS A 443 2.82 28.83 1.98
C LYS A 443 3.58 29.32 0.75
N ARG A 444 4.60 30.16 0.99
CA ARG A 444 5.47 30.71 -0.08
C ARG A 444 6.14 29.63 -0.94
N MET A 445 6.48 28.48 -0.34
CA MET A 445 7.09 27.34 -1.01
C MET A 445 6.30 26.06 -0.72
N THR A 446 6.18 25.21 -1.73
CA THR A 446 5.60 23.88 -1.58
C THR A 446 6.45 23.01 -0.68
N ILE A 447 5.83 22.31 0.25
CA ILE A 447 6.49 21.37 1.16
C ILE A 447 5.67 20.08 1.26
N ILE A 448 6.33 18.92 1.13
CA ILE A 448 5.67 17.65 1.40
C ILE A 448 5.57 17.36 2.90
N GLU A 449 4.60 16.57 3.29
CA GLU A 449 4.42 16.05 4.63
C GLU A 449 5.70 15.37 5.14
N ARG A 450 6.08 15.61 6.39
CA ARG A 450 7.26 14.96 6.97
C ARG A 450 7.05 13.44 7.06
N LYS A 451 8.11 12.65 6.86
CA LYS A 451 8.08 11.18 6.94
C LYS A 451 7.45 10.68 8.26
N VAL A 452 7.76 11.32 9.38
CA VAL A 452 7.23 10.99 10.70
C VAL A 452 5.71 11.23 10.78
N ASP A 453 5.22 12.32 10.21
CA ASP A 453 3.79 12.67 10.23
C ASP A 453 2.99 11.71 9.33
N MET A 454 3.53 11.40 8.13
CA MET A 454 2.96 10.37 7.27
C MET A 454 2.91 9.01 7.95
N LYS A 455 3.99 8.57 8.58
CA LYS A 455 4.07 7.29 9.32
C LYS A 455 3.06 7.26 10.47
N ALA A 456 2.91 8.34 11.23
CA ALA A 456 1.90 8.45 12.28
C ALA A 456 0.47 8.34 11.75
N ARG A 457 0.19 8.91 10.57
CA ARG A 457 -1.13 8.92 9.92
C ARG A 457 -1.47 7.61 9.22
N THR A 458 -0.51 7.00 8.51
CA THR A 458 -0.72 5.83 7.65
C THR A 458 -0.26 4.51 8.29
N GLY A 459 0.55 4.57 9.34
CA GLY A 459 1.22 3.40 9.92
C GLY A 459 2.47 2.95 9.15
N LYS A 460 2.79 3.56 8.01
CA LYS A 460 3.89 3.15 7.10
C LYS A 460 4.77 4.33 6.72
N SER A 461 6.05 4.03 6.53
CA SER A 461 7.04 4.95 5.98
C SER A 461 7.07 4.85 4.44
N PRO A 462 7.30 5.96 3.71
CA PRO A 462 7.32 5.96 2.23
C PRO A 462 8.68 5.55 1.64
N ASP A 463 9.27 4.47 2.14
CA ASP A 463 10.64 4.07 1.83
C ASP A 463 10.81 3.64 0.35
N LEU A 464 9.78 3.01 -0.23
CA LEU A 464 9.77 2.62 -1.64
C LEU A 464 9.72 3.85 -2.56
N ALA A 465 8.86 4.81 -2.23
CA ALA A 465 8.74 6.05 -2.99
C ALA A 465 9.99 6.92 -2.87
N ASP A 466 10.63 6.97 -1.69
CA ASP A 466 11.89 7.68 -1.48
C ASP A 466 13.02 7.06 -2.35
N ALA A 467 13.10 5.73 -2.45
CA ALA A 467 14.05 5.06 -3.34
C ALA A 467 13.78 5.36 -4.83
N VAL A 468 12.52 5.44 -5.28
CA VAL A 468 12.18 5.87 -6.65
C VAL A 468 12.53 7.33 -6.90
N ALA A 469 12.35 8.21 -5.92
CA ALA A 469 12.77 9.61 -6.05
C ALA A 469 14.29 9.74 -6.29
N LEU A 470 15.09 8.85 -5.69
CA LEU A 470 16.54 8.77 -5.96
C LEU A 470 16.85 8.22 -7.36
N VAL A 471 16.08 7.27 -7.87
CA VAL A 471 16.22 6.81 -9.28
C VAL A 471 15.97 7.97 -10.25
N VAL A 472 14.93 8.78 -10.00
CA VAL A 472 14.67 9.99 -10.82
C VAL A 472 15.79 11.01 -10.69
N GLU A 473 16.33 11.23 -9.49
CA GLU A 473 17.49 12.12 -9.32
C GLU A 473 18.72 11.59 -10.08
N MET A 474 18.93 10.26 -10.09
CA MET A 474 20.01 9.67 -10.88
C MET A 474 19.84 9.95 -12.38
N ALA A 475 18.63 9.78 -12.92
CA ALA A 475 18.36 10.13 -14.32
C ALA A 475 18.57 11.64 -14.60
N ARG A 476 18.20 12.52 -13.67
CA ARG A 476 18.43 13.96 -13.76
C ARG A 476 19.93 14.30 -13.80
N ARG A 477 20.77 13.60 -13.05
CA ARG A 477 22.24 13.75 -13.07
C ARG A 477 22.87 13.25 -14.37
N LEU A 478 22.22 12.31 -15.04
CA LEU A 478 22.61 11.84 -16.39
C LEU A 478 22.08 12.72 -17.52
N GLY A 479 21.57 13.92 -17.22
CA GLY A 479 21.07 14.88 -18.18
C GLY A 479 19.58 14.74 -18.52
N GLY A 480 18.83 13.87 -17.79
CA GLY A 480 17.38 13.75 -17.94
C GLY A 480 16.62 14.90 -17.29
N TYR A 481 15.49 15.24 -17.86
CA TYR A 481 14.55 16.22 -17.32
C TYR A 481 13.12 15.90 -17.76
N ALA A 482 12.14 16.31 -16.96
CA ALA A 482 10.74 16.16 -17.34
C ALA A 482 10.37 17.19 -18.40
N THR A 483 9.83 16.78 -19.53
CA THR A 483 9.45 17.67 -20.64
C THR A 483 8.19 17.22 -21.34
N ALA A 484 7.34 18.16 -21.75
CA ALA A 484 6.18 17.91 -22.59
C ALA A 484 6.59 17.64 -24.06
N THR A 485 7.75 18.11 -24.50
CA THR A 485 8.22 18.00 -25.87
C THR A 485 9.19 16.83 -26.08
N ALA A 486 9.18 16.23 -27.28
CA ALA A 486 10.15 15.22 -27.65
C ALA A 486 11.55 15.86 -27.82
N ASN A 487 12.60 15.14 -27.43
CA ASN A 487 13.98 15.56 -27.68
C ASN A 487 14.24 15.60 -29.19
N LYS A 488 14.76 16.72 -29.70
CA LYS A 488 15.29 16.76 -31.05
C LYS A 488 16.60 15.94 -31.11
N ARG A 489 16.66 14.98 -32.03
CA ARG A 489 17.87 14.14 -32.21
C ARG A 489 19.09 15.01 -32.44
N GLY A 490 20.16 14.82 -31.67
CA GLY A 490 21.51 15.31 -31.94
C GLY A 490 22.00 16.46 -31.05
N GLU A 491 21.18 17.02 -30.17
CA GLU A 491 21.64 18.05 -29.23
C GLU A 491 21.38 17.61 -27.80
N SER A 492 22.41 17.67 -26.95
CA SER A 492 22.23 17.54 -25.51
C SER A 492 21.29 18.67 -25.07
N SER A 493 20.05 18.31 -24.68
CA SER A 493 19.02 19.28 -24.28
C SER A 493 19.44 20.06 -23.03
N TRP A 494 20.36 19.52 -22.25
CA TRP A 494 20.93 20.19 -21.09
C TRP A 494 21.91 21.32 -21.50
N ASP A 495 22.72 21.10 -22.51
CA ASP A 495 23.63 22.14 -23.01
C ASP A 495 22.84 23.33 -23.58
N LYS A 496 21.67 23.08 -24.22
CA LYS A 496 20.78 24.16 -24.69
C LYS A 496 20.11 24.90 -23.52
N LEU A 497 19.67 24.18 -22.47
CA LEU A 497 19.10 24.78 -21.28
C LEU A 497 20.12 25.63 -20.53
N VAL A 498 21.38 25.16 -20.42
CA VAL A 498 22.48 25.91 -19.82
C VAL A 498 22.83 27.12 -20.65
N LEU A 499 22.92 26.98 -21.97
CA LEU A 499 23.18 28.12 -22.88
C LEU A 499 22.05 29.15 -22.86
N GLN A 500 20.80 28.71 -22.83
CA GLN A 500 19.63 29.58 -22.77
C GLN A 500 19.48 30.24 -21.38
N TYR A 501 19.86 29.54 -20.31
CA TYR A 501 19.89 30.08 -18.94
C TYR A 501 20.99 31.16 -18.82
N ASN A 502 22.20 30.90 -19.34
CA ASN A 502 23.28 31.84 -19.32
C ASN A 502 22.96 33.07 -20.19
N SER A 503 22.27 32.90 -21.33
CA SER A 503 21.88 34.05 -22.20
C SER A 503 20.80 34.96 -21.60
N ILE A 504 20.03 34.50 -20.60
CA ILE A 504 19.02 35.32 -19.91
C ILE A 504 19.63 36.15 -18.78
N TYR A 505 20.76 35.73 -18.23
CA TYR A 505 21.43 36.39 -17.11
C TYR A 505 22.72 37.14 -17.46
N ASP A 506 23.22 37.05 -18.72
CA ASP A 506 24.32 37.81 -19.24
C ASP A 506 23.88 39.10 -19.99
N ASN A 507 22.62 39.44 -19.94
CA ASN A 507 21.98 40.71 -20.34
C ASN A 507 21.35 41.34 -19.08
#